data_7566a21b63fd8ddba25043496ae56f5f
#
_entry.id   7566a21b63fd8ddba25043496ae56f5f
#
_cell.length_a   1.000
_cell.length_b   1.000
_cell.length_c   1.000
_cell.angle_alpha   90.00
_cell.angle_beta   90.00
_cell.angle_gamma   90.00
#
_symmetry.space_group_name_H-M   'P 1'
#
loop_
_entity.id
_entity.type
_entity.pdbx_description
1 polymer ?
#
loop_
_entity_poly.entity_id
_entity_poly.type
_entity_poly.pdbx_seq_one_letter_code
_entity_poly.pdbx_strand_id
1 'polypeptide(L)'
;MARQKIYQKDLGYDILRPIVDWNVKQSYRRVAVKGQENIPTDGAVILAPNHCNTLMDALVILRANKKETVFGARADMFNIKLVAKIMFFLRILPMVRQRDGLRNVLKNKDTEEIIVETLEHGVPFCIFPEGKHRAAHSLQVLGKGVFRAALSANAKFGDKKPVYIVPVGIEYGDYFRYHSTSLVTYGKAINVTEFVKSLEVENEAQMIEPLRKELTKRMSELITYIDYNEDYDGKWTLTRLLSLRYKNTLEEQMRNNRRIISEIEQKYEKAPEAMKSLLDKAAKFDKVRRKKGVSIYSFAAKNSFTRIFVKTLAALTMLPAYIFSAIASLPLWGISAILRKIIKDRAFKNTATFGVRLAGCLTYGPICIALAFSFLPWFYAIFLLLLMIPTYPFFYDYNEFIRRFVSDIRLSFNPDLKKFKDDIVQTYRTL
;
A
#
# COMPACT_ATOMS: atom_id res chain seq x y z
N MET A 1 -24.75 20.95 -21.91
CA MET A 1 -24.67 19.54 -21.49
C MET A 1 -24.58 19.50 -19.97
N ALA A 2 -25.53 18.86 -19.30
CA ALA A 2 -25.47 18.67 -17.86
C ALA A 2 -24.16 17.92 -17.52
N ARG A 3 -23.44 18.41 -16.52
CA ARG A 3 -22.16 17.80 -16.10
C ARG A 3 -22.45 16.39 -15.57
N GLN A 4 -21.85 15.37 -16.19
CA GLN A 4 -22.00 13.97 -15.75
C GLN A 4 -21.64 13.87 -14.27
N LYS A 5 -22.53 13.26 -13.48
CA LYS A 5 -22.29 13.10 -12.04
C LYS A 5 -21.30 11.95 -11.80
N ILE A 6 -20.43 12.10 -10.80
CA ILE A 6 -19.28 11.21 -10.58
C ILE A 6 -19.66 9.75 -10.30
N TYR A 7 -20.87 9.50 -9.81
CA TYR A 7 -21.39 8.16 -9.51
C TYR A 7 -22.12 7.52 -10.71
N GLN A 8 -22.32 8.24 -11.81
CA GLN A 8 -22.98 7.69 -13.02
C GLN A 8 -22.02 6.77 -13.78
N LYS A 9 -22.61 5.78 -14.45
CA LYS A 9 -21.84 4.88 -15.33
C LYS A 9 -21.21 5.68 -16.48
N ASP A 10 -19.95 5.36 -16.78
CA ASP A 10 -19.16 5.93 -17.86
C ASP A 10 -18.51 4.82 -18.66
N LEU A 11 -18.84 4.71 -19.95
CA LEU A 11 -18.33 3.65 -20.83
C LEU A 11 -16.79 3.70 -20.93
N GLY A 12 -16.20 4.90 -20.99
CA GLY A 12 -14.74 5.05 -21.05
C GLY A 12 -14.06 4.52 -19.79
N TYR A 13 -14.66 4.80 -18.63
CA TYR A 13 -14.20 4.25 -17.35
C TYR A 13 -14.31 2.71 -17.33
N ASP A 14 -15.43 2.16 -17.78
CA ASP A 14 -15.68 0.71 -17.80
C ASP A 14 -14.70 -0.03 -18.73
N ILE A 15 -14.30 0.58 -19.85
CA ILE A 15 -13.26 0.05 -20.75
C ILE A 15 -11.86 0.16 -20.12
N LEU A 16 -11.54 1.29 -19.44
CA LEU A 16 -10.24 1.51 -18.84
C LEU A 16 -10.02 0.65 -17.58
N ARG A 17 -11.06 0.39 -16.80
CA ARG A 17 -10.99 -0.31 -15.53
C ARG A 17 -10.32 -1.69 -15.60
N PRO A 18 -10.65 -2.60 -16.53
CA PRO A 18 -9.96 -3.89 -16.70
C PRO A 18 -8.47 -3.75 -16.98
N ILE A 19 -8.07 -2.73 -17.78
CA ILE A 19 -6.66 -2.46 -18.11
C ILE A 19 -5.91 -2.02 -16.85
N VAL A 20 -6.50 -1.13 -16.05
CA VAL A 20 -5.95 -0.70 -14.76
C VAL A 20 -5.83 -1.87 -13.80
N ASP A 21 -6.89 -2.67 -13.65
CA ASP A 21 -6.90 -3.86 -12.78
C ASP A 21 -5.84 -4.89 -13.19
N TRP A 22 -5.65 -5.12 -14.48
CA TRP A 22 -4.60 -5.98 -14.99
C TRP A 22 -3.20 -5.42 -14.67
N ASN A 23 -2.98 -4.11 -14.83
CA ASN A 23 -1.72 -3.46 -14.48
C ASN A 23 -1.43 -3.53 -12.96
N VAL A 24 -2.46 -3.37 -12.11
CA VAL A 24 -2.32 -3.56 -10.66
C VAL A 24 -1.94 -5.01 -10.34
N LYS A 25 -2.62 -6.00 -10.96
CA LYS A 25 -2.29 -7.42 -10.81
C LYS A 25 -0.83 -7.72 -11.18
N GLN A 26 -0.31 -7.07 -12.22
CA GLN A 26 1.08 -7.24 -12.62
C GLN A 26 2.07 -6.47 -11.74
N SER A 27 1.61 -5.40 -11.06
CA SER A 27 2.45 -4.62 -10.13
C SER A 27 2.69 -5.34 -8.80
N TYR A 28 1.86 -6.33 -8.49
CA TYR A 28 1.97 -7.16 -7.29
C TYR A 28 1.94 -8.64 -7.66
N ARG A 29 2.86 -9.42 -7.10
CA ARG A 29 2.88 -10.89 -7.26
C ARG A 29 1.59 -11.53 -6.72
N ARG A 30 1.05 -10.95 -5.65
CA ARG A 30 -0.22 -11.35 -5.04
C ARG A 30 -0.88 -10.15 -4.37
N VAL A 31 -2.15 -9.95 -4.64
CA VAL A 31 -3.05 -9.09 -3.88
C VAL A 31 -4.02 -10.00 -3.14
N ALA A 32 -3.81 -10.17 -1.84
CA ALA A 32 -4.71 -10.93 -0.98
C ALA A 32 -5.79 -10.00 -0.43
N VAL A 33 -7.03 -10.49 -0.32
CA VAL A 33 -8.17 -9.72 0.20
C VAL A 33 -8.89 -10.55 1.24
N LYS A 34 -9.24 -9.94 2.37
CA LYS A 34 -9.93 -10.56 3.50
C LYS A 34 -11.02 -9.67 4.07
N GLY A 35 -12.01 -10.27 4.69
CA GLY A 35 -13.05 -9.54 5.41
C GLY A 35 -14.04 -8.80 4.50
N GLN A 36 -14.16 -9.15 3.22
CA GLN A 36 -15.14 -8.52 2.32
C GLN A 36 -16.58 -8.68 2.80
N GLU A 37 -16.86 -9.72 3.55
CA GLU A 37 -18.12 -9.98 4.23
C GLU A 37 -18.48 -8.93 5.30
N ASN A 38 -17.49 -8.18 5.80
CA ASN A 38 -17.68 -7.09 6.75
C ASN A 38 -18.16 -5.77 6.10
N ILE A 39 -18.23 -5.72 4.77
CA ILE A 39 -18.73 -4.55 4.05
C ILE A 39 -20.25 -4.61 4.02
N PRO A 40 -20.97 -3.69 4.70
CA PRO A 40 -22.41 -3.68 4.72
C PRO A 40 -23.02 -3.48 3.32
N THR A 41 -24.17 -4.09 3.09
CA THR A 41 -24.91 -4.00 1.81
C THR A 41 -26.20 -3.21 1.92
N ASP A 42 -26.62 -2.91 3.13
CA ASP A 42 -27.90 -2.30 3.50
C ASP A 42 -27.84 -0.79 3.76
N GLY A 43 -26.66 -0.19 3.62
CA GLY A 43 -26.45 1.23 3.93
C GLY A 43 -25.45 1.94 3.06
N ALA A 44 -25.12 3.16 3.47
CA ALA A 44 -24.09 4.00 2.87
C ALA A 44 -22.71 3.62 3.44
N VAL A 45 -21.74 3.35 2.57
CA VAL A 45 -20.44 2.81 2.97
C VAL A 45 -19.31 3.81 2.69
N ILE A 46 -18.55 4.15 3.73
CA ILE A 46 -17.31 4.90 3.64
C ILE A 46 -16.15 3.96 4.00
N LEU A 47 -15.25 3.72 3.05
CA LEU A 47 -14.03 2.95 3.27
C LEU A 47 -12.93 3.87 3.84
N ALA A 48 -12.34 3.47 4.95
CA ALA A 48 -11.30 4.24 5.66
C ALA A 48 -9.98 3.44 5.76
N PRO A 49 -9.16 3.38 4.70
CA PRO A 49 -7.89 2.67 4.71
C PRO A 49 -6.75 3.49 5.32
N ASN A 50 -5.71 2.79 5.87
CA ASN A 50 -4.43 3.41 6.18
C ASN A 50 -3.69 3.81 4.90
N HIS A 51 -2.75 4.78 5.00
CA HIS A 51 -2.09 5.39 3.84
C HIS A 51 -0.57 5.30 3.92
N CYS A 52 0.03 4.37 3.17
CA CYS A 52 1.47 4.09 3.23
C CYS A 52 2.20 4.13 1.87
N ASN A 53 1.49 4.09 0.73
CA ASN A 53 2.12 3.95 -0.59
C ASN A 53 1.41 4.79 -1.69
N THR A 54 0.99 6.00 -1.36
CA THR A 54 0.42 6.98 -2.30
C THR A 54 -0.73 6.42 -3.17
N LEU A 55 -0.69 6.63 -4.49
CA LEU A 55 -1.70 6.13 -5.44
C LEU A 55 -1.83 4.60 -5.41
N MET A 56 -0.75 3.88 -5.08
CA MET A 56 -0.79 2.42 -5.04
C MET A 56 -1.78 1.89 -4.00
N ASP A 57 -1.99 2.60 -2.88
CA ASP A 57 -3.00 2.24 -1.88
C ASP A 57 -4.42 2.30 -2.46
N ALA A 58 -4.74 3.38 -3.18
CA ALA A 58 -6.04 3.51 -3.85
C ALA A 58 -6.24 2.43 -4.92
N LEU A 59 -5.20 2.12 -5.70
CA LEU A 59 -5.26 1.09 -6.74
C LEU A 59 -5.44 -0.32 -6.17
N VAL A 60 -4.82 -0.62 -5.04
CA VAL A 60 -4.98 -1.91 -4.36
C VAL A 60 -6.40 -2.05 -3.79
N ILE A 61 -6.96 -0.98 -3.18
CA ILE A 61 -8.37 -0.93 -2.76
C ILE A 61 -9.31 -1.06 -3.95
N LEU A 62 -9.06 -0.32 -5.03
CA LEU A 62 -9.83 -0.39 -6.25
C LEU A 62 -9.89 -1.82 -6.80
N ARG A 63 -8.75 -2.53 -6.81
CA ARG A 63 -8.64 -3.94 -7.22
C ARG A 63 -9.35 -4.89 -6.25
N ALA A 64 -9.29 -4.61 -4.93
CA ALA A 64 -9.91 -5.43 -3.90
C ALA A 64 -11.43 -5.29 -3.85
N ASN A 65 -11.97 -4.12 -4.23
CA ASN A 65 -13.39 -3.84 -4.18
C ASN A 65 -14.06 -4.18 -5.53
N LYS A 66 -15.09 -5.03 -5.50
CA LYS A 66 -15.87 -5.40 -6.69
C LYS A 66 -16.82 -4.27 -7.13
N LYS A 67 -17.29 -3.45 -6.18
CA LYS A 67 -18.17 -2.31 -6.48
C LYS A 67 -17.33 -1.12 -6.97
N GLU A 68 -17.92 -0.32 -7.84
CA GLU A 68 -17.37 0.98 -8.21
C GLU A 68 -17.22 1.84 -6.95
N THR A 69 -16.14 2.58 -6.87
CA THR A 69 -15.78 3.35 -5.67
C THR A 69 -15.34 4.74 -6.08
N VAL A 70 -15.83 5.75 -5.40
CA VAL A 70 -15.35 7.13 -5.54
C VAL A 70 -14.28 7.37 -4.48
N PHE A 71 -13.17 8.02 -4.87
CA PHE A 71 -12.02 8.27 -3.99
C PHE A 71 -11.89 9.76 -3.66
N GLY A 72 -11.44 10.06 -2.45
CA GLY A 72 -11.00 11.39 -2.06
C GLY A 72 -9.49 11.56 -2.23
N ALA A 73 -9.04 12.61 -2.90
CA ALA A 73 -7.63 12.98 -3.00
C ALA A 73 -7.41 14.45 -2.65
N ARG A 74 -6.17 14.84 -2.40
CA ARG A 74 -5.79 16.21 -2.01
C ARG A 74 -6.21 17.22 -3.08
N ALA A 75 -6.84 18.31 -2.67
CA ALA A 75 -7.36 19.33 -3.58
C ALA A 75 -6.27 20.04 -4.42
N ASP A 76 -5.04 20.14 -3.90
CA ASP A 76 -3.90 20.73 -4.63
C ASP A 76 -3.52 19.95 -5.90
N MET A 77 -3.87 18.67 -6.00
CA MET A 77 -3.68 17.88 -7.22
C MET A 77 -4.61 18.31 -8.37
N PHE A 78 -5.67 19.07 -8.09
CA PHE A 78 -6.67 19.53 -9.06
C PHE A 78 -6.39 20.92 -9.62
N ASN A 79 -5.27 21.55 -9.28
CA ASN A 79 -4.93 22.91 -9.71
C ASN A 79 -4.73 23.02 -11.23
N ILE A 80 -4.35 21.94 -11.91
CA ILE A 80 -4.20 21.90 -13.36
C ILE A 80 -5.51 21.38 -13.97
N LYS A 81 -6.17 22.17 -14.82
CA LYS A 81 -7.49 21.85 -15.42
C LYS A 81 -7.54 20.47 -16.10
N LEU A 82 -6.49 20.08 -16.83
CA LEU A 82 -6.43 18.77 -17.48
C LEU A 82 -6.37 17.65 -16.46
N VAL A 83 -5.52 17.80 -15.42
CA VAL A 83 -5.41 16.83 -14.32
C VAL A 83 -6.75 16.71 -13.58
N ALA A 84 -7.40 17.84 -13.28
CA ALA A 84 -8.72 17.83 -12.64
C ALA A 84 -9.76 17.04 -13.47
N LYS A 85 -9.80 17.22 -14.82
CA LYS A 85 -10.69 16.44 -15.69
C LYS A 85 -10.40 14.94 -15.63
N ILE A 86 -9.11 14.56 -15.67
CA ILE A 86 -8.69 13.15 -15.57
C ILE A 86 -9.08 12.59 -14.20
N MET A 87 -8.85 13.32 -13.12
CA MET A 87 -9.19 12.88 -11.76
C MET A 87 -10.71 12.65 -11.61
N PHE A 88 -11.55 13.58 -12.12
CA PHE A 88 -13.01 13.40 -12.13
C PHE A 88 -13.44 12.17 -12.95
N PHE A 89 -12.86 11.98 -14.13
CA PHE A 89 -13.10 10.79 -14.95
C PHE A 89 -12.73 9.51 -14.21
N LEU A 90 -11.65 9.53 -13.44
CA LEU A 90 -11.19 8.40 -12.59
C LEU A 90 -11.98 8.30 -11.27
N ARG A 91 -13.09 9.06 -11.11
CA ARG A 91 -13.94 9.08 -9.92
C ARG A 91 -13.20 9.52 -8.65
N ILE A 92 -12.37 10.54 -8.78
CA ILE A 92 -11.60 11.10 -7.66
C ILE A 92 -12.09 12.52 -7.38
N LEU A 93 -12.46 12.79 -6.12
CA LEU A 93 -12.93 14.10 -5.62
C LEU A 93 -11.82 14.87 -4.89
N PRO A 94 -11.80 16.22 -5.03
CA PRO A 94 -10.86 17.05 -4.30
C PRO A 94 -11.27 17.19 -2.82
N MET A 95 -10.36 16.81 -1.89
CA MET A 95 -10.55 17.01 -0.45
C MET A 95 -9.66 18.15 0.02
N VAL A 96 -10.27 19.22 0.53
CA VAL A 96 -9.55 20.37 1.09
C VAL A 96 -9.29 20.14 2.57
N ARG A 97 -8.06 20.42 3.02
CA ARG A 97 -7.66 20.31 4.42
C ARG A 97 -7.81 21.68 5.12
N GLN A 98 -8.12 21.67 6.43
CA GLN A 98 -8.27 22.90 7.23
C GLN A 98 -7.09 23.88 7.12
N ARG A 99 -5.86 23.36 6.98
CA ARG A 99 -4.64 24.17 6.83
C ARG A 99 -4.49 24.84 5.46
N ASP A 100 -5.36 24.53 4.50
CA ASP A 100 -5.27 25.09 3.13
C ASP A 100 -6.00 26.45 3.02
N GLY A 101 -6.48 27.04 4.16
CA GLY A 101 -7.03 28.38 4.29
C GLY A 101 -8.58 28.44 4.28
N LEU A 102 -9.13 29.47 4.94
CA LEU A 102 -10.58 29.66 5.14
C LEU A 102 -11.38 29.77 3.82
N ARG A 103 -10.84 30.39 2.76
CA ARG A 103 -11.49 30.46 1.44
C ARG A 103 -11.74 29.09 0.82
N ASN A 104 -10.94 28.10 1.18
CA ASN A 104 -11.06 26.75 0.64
C ASN A 104 -12.03 25.88 1.47
N VAL A 105 -12.39 26.30 2.68
CA VAL A 105 -13.38 25.60 3.52
C VAL A 105 -14.78 25.66 2.90
N LEU A 106 -15.13 26.74 2.19
CA LEU A 106 -16.41 26.83 1.45
C LEU A 106 -16.51 25.81 0.33
N LYS A 107 -15.37 25.51 -0.36
CA LYS A 107 -15.32 24.44 -1.38
C LYS A 107 -15.50 23.03 -0.80
N ASN A 108 -15.29 22.84 0.50
CA ASN A 108 -15.57 21.57 1.15
C ASN A 108 -17.07 21.25 1.21
N LYS A 109 -17.95 22.26 1.34
CA LYS A 109 -19.41 22.01 1.35
C LYS A 109 -19.87 21.38 0.04
N ASP A 110 -19.44 21.95 -1.11
CA ASP A 110 -19.78 21.37 -2.41
C ASP A 110 -19.29 19.94 -2.56
N THR A 111 -18.06 19.66 -2.09
CA THR A 111 -17.47 18.30 -2.13
C THR A 111 -18.21 17.35 -1.19
N GLU A 112 -18.59 17.80 -0.01
CA GLU A 112 -19.33 17.04 0.99
C GLU A 112 -20.73 16.67 0.48
N GLU A 113 -21.42 17.62 -0.18
CA GLU A 113 -22.70 17.36 -0.85
C GLU A 113 -22.56 16.27 -1.94
N ILE A 114 -21.51 16.34 -2.78
CA ILE A 114 -21.25 15.31 -3.80
C ILE A 114 -20.96 13.95 -3.16
N ILE A 115 -20.25 13.90 -2.03
CA ILE A 115 -19.99 12.65 -1.30
C ILE A 115 -21.32 12.06 -0.79
N VAL A 116 -22.16 12.89 -0.15
CA VAL A 116 -23.46 12.47 0.37
C VAL A 116 -24.37 11.98 -0.75
N GLU A 117 -24.41 12.70 -1.89
CA GLU A 117 -25.17 12.26 -3.08
C GLU A 117 -24.63 10.92 -3.64
N THR A 118 -23.31 10.73 -3.67
CA THR A 118 -22.66 9.48 -4.10
C THR A 118 -23.09 8.32 -3.21
N LEU A 119 -23.08 8.52 -1.89
CA LEU A 119 -23.50 7.54 -0.89
C LEU A 119 -25.01 7.23 -0.98
N GLU A 120 -25.83 8.23 -1.30
CA GLU A 120 -27.27 8.08 -1.51
C GLU A 120 -27.56 7.10 -2.66
N HIS A 121 -26.77 7.16 -3.74
CA HIS A 121 -26.87 6.26 -4.90
C HIS A 121 -26.20 4.90 -4.67
N GLY A 122 -25.77 4.58 -3.45
CA GLY A 122 -25.20 3.28 -3.09
C GLY A 122 -23.78 3.03 -3.58
N VAL A 123 -23.09 4.09 -4.08
CA VAL A 123 -21.69 4.00 -4.48
C VAL A 123 -20.80 4.27 -3.26
N PRO A 124 -19.89 3.34 -2.88
CA PRO A 124 -18.98 3.53 -1.76
C PRO A 124 -18.03 4.71 -2.00
N PHE A 125 -17.74 5.45 -0.92
CA PHE A 125 -16.73 6.50 -0.91
C PHE A 125 -15.50 6.02 -0.13
N CYS A 126 -14.30 6.17 -0.71
CA CYS A 126 -13.03 5.81 -0.08
C CYS A 126 -12.20 7.05 0.21
N ILE A 127 -11.86 7.25 1.48
CA ILE A 127 -11.02 8.34 1.93
C ILE A 127 -9.93 7.81 2.85
N PHE A 128 -8.69 8.23 2.62
CA PHE A 128 -7.55 7.96 3.49
C PHE A 128 -7.56 8.95 4.67
N PRO A 129 -8.00 8.54 5.87
CA PRO A 129 -8.26 9.48 6.95
C PRO A 129 -6.99 10.15 7.50
N GLU A 130 -5.81 9.56 7.26
CA GLU A 130 -4.51 10.13 7.64
C GLU A 130 -4.17 11.42 6.86
N GLY A 131 -4.73 11.62 5.67
CA GLY A 131 -4.52 12.79 4.81
C GLY A 131 -3.09 12.98 4.29
N LYS A 132 -2.15 12.12 4.70
CA LYS A 132 -0.76 12.02 4.23
C LYS A 132 -0.35 10.56 4.21
N HIS A 133 0.50 10.17 3.29
CA HIS A 133 1.08 8.83 3.30
C HIS A 133 2.35 8.80 4.17
N ARG A 134 2.59 7.68 4.83
CA ARG A 134 3.83 7.36 5.54
C ARG A 134 4.11 5.87 5.44
N ALA A 135 5.24 5.51 4.84
CA ALA A 135 5.68 4.12 4.72
C ALA A 135 6.23 3.58 6.04
N ALA A 136 5.36 3.40 7.01
CA ALA A 136 5.66 2.87 8.32
C ALA A 136 4.51 1.96 8.79
N HIS A 137 4.84 1.01 9.67
CA HIS A 137 3.87 0.16 10.33
C HIS A 137 3.25 0.91 11.53
N SER A 138 2.55 2.00 11.23
CA SER A 138 1.88 2.82 12.23
C SER A 138 0.80 3.66 11.56
N LEU A 139 -0.11 4.20 12.34
CA LEU A 139 -1.11 5.16 11.89
C LEU A 139 -0.68 6.58 12.22
N GLN A 140 -1.09 7.53 11.40
CA GLN A 140 -1.05 8.95 11.72
C GLN A 140 -2.37 9.36 12.35
N VAL A 141 -2.40 10.55 12.98
CA VAL A 141 -3.64 11.10 13.53
C VAL A 141 -4.67 11.24 12.40
N LEU A 142 -5.85 10.66 12.61
CA LEU A 142 -6.92 10.67 11.61
C LEU A 142 -7.54 12.08 11.52
N GLY A 143 -7.63 12.59 10.30
CA GLY A 143 -8.28 13.87 10.01
C GLY A 143 -9.80 13.82 10.17
N LYS A 144 -10.42 15.00 10.30
CA LYS A 144 -11.87 15.13 10.52
C LYS A 144 -12.72 14.81 9.28
N GLY A 145 -12.13 14.74 8.07
CA GLY A 145 -12.87 14.64 6.81
C GLY A 145 -13.76 13.39 6.70
N VAL A 146 -13.27 12.23 7.11
CA VAL A 146 -14.04 10.97 7.08
C VAL A 146 -15.25 11.03 8.03
N PHE A 147 -15.06 11.63 9.21
CA PHE A 147 -16.12 11.73 10.22
C PHE A 147 -17.20 12.74 9.80
N ARG A 148 -16.80 13.90 9.27
CA ARG A 148 -17.74 14.88 8.73
C ARG A 148 -18.57 14.29 7.59
N ALA A 149 -17.94 13.65 6.61
CA ALA A 149 -18.68 13.01 5.52
C ALA A 149 -19.68 11.97 6.04
N ALA A 150 -19.31 11.19 7.07
CA ALA A 150 -20.19 10.22 7.69
C ALA A 150 -21.34 10.87 8.46
N LEU A 151 -21.06 11.91 9.26
CA LEU A 151 -22.07 12.62 10.05
C LEU A 151 -23.05 13.40 9.16
N SER A 152 -22.56 14.07 8.08
CA SER A 152 -23.42 14.76 7.11
C SER A 152 -24.32 13.77 6.36
N ALA A 153 -23.80 12.61 5.98
CA ALA A 153 -24.61 11.55 5.39
C ALA A 153 -25.67 11.02 6.38
N ASN A 154 -25.27 10.80 7.65
CA ASN A 154 -26.18 10.37 8.71
C ASN A 154 -27.28 11.40 8.99
N ALA A 155 -26.96 12.68 9.03
CA ALA A 155 -27.94 13.76 9.19
C ALA A 155 -28.95 13.81 8.04
N LYS A 156 -28.49 13.56 6.79
CA LYS A 156 -29.38 13.53 5.62
C LYS A 156 -30.27 12.29 5.55
N PHE A 157 -29.71 11.11 5.87
CA PHE A 157 -30.42 9.85 5.65
C PHE A 157 -31.29 9.45 6.85
N GLY A 158 -30.89 9.84 8.06
CA GLY A 158 -31.54 9.44 9.31
C GLY A 158 -31.62 7.91 9.43
N ASP A 159 -32.73 7.42 9.94
CA ASP A 159 -32.96 5.99 10.12
C ASP A 159 -33.31 5.23 8.84
N LYS A 160 -33.55 5.97 7.73
CA LYS A 160 -33.95 5.36 6.44
C LYS A 160 -32.79 4.59 5.77
N LYS A 161 -31.57 5.02 6.00
CA LYS A 161 -30.38 4.41 5.40
C LYS A 161 -29.19 4.55 6.35
N PRO A 162 -28.78 3.48 7.05
CA PRO A 162 -27.67 3.53 7.97
C PRO A 162 -26.36 3.90 7.27
N VAL A 163 -25.49 4.60 7.98
CA VAL A 163 -24.17 5.03 7.50
C VAL A 163 -23.08 4.23 8.20
N TYR A 164 -22.19 3.66 7.42
CA TYR A 164 -21.11 2.82 7.92
C TYR A 164 -19.73 3.39 7.55
N ILE A 165 -18.81 3.40 8.53
CA ILE A 165 -17.37 3.53 8.27
C ILE A 165 -16.75 2.15 8.38
N VAL A 166 -16.16 1.67 7.29
CA VAL A 166 -15.44 0.38 7.23
C VAL A 166 -13.95 0.65 7.38
N PRO A 167 -13.32 0.27 8.50
CA PRO A 167 -11.87 0.35 8.64
C PRO A 167 -11.21 -0.64 7.68
N VAL A 168 -10.17 -0.21 6.99
CA VAL A 168 -9.44 -1.06 6.03
C VAL A 168 -7.96 -1.04 6.35
N GLY A 169 -7.36 -2.22 6.51
CA GLY A 169 -5.92 -2.39 6.67
C GLY A 169 -5.25 -2.75 5.35
N ILE A 170 -4.24 -1.99 4.96
CA ILE A 170 -3.38 -2.31 3.82
C ILE A 170 -2.00 -2.65 4.36
N GLU A 171 -1.52 -3.84 4.06
CA GLU A 171 -0.19 -4.32 4.42
C GLU A 171 0.58 -4.67 3.15
N TYR A 172 1.89 -4.38 3.12
CA TYR A 172 2.78 -4.69 2.00
C TYR A 172 3.95 -5.55 2.46
N GLY A 173 4.34 -6.53 1.65
CA GLY A 173 5.59 -7.25 1.87
C GLY A 173 6.84 -6.38 1.70
N ASP A 174 6.75 -5.37 0.84
CA ASP A 174 7.72 -4.28 0.70
C ASP A 174 7.01 -3.08 0.08
N TYR A 175 7.01 -1.93 0.75
CA TYR A 175 6.31 -0.72 0.30
C TYR A 175 6.77 -0.21 -1.07
N PHE A 176 8.05 -0.36 -1.38
CA PHE A 176 8.69 0.32 -2.52
C PHE A 176 9.18 -0.62 -3.61
N ARG A 177 8.96 -1.93 -3.45
CA ARG A 177 9.36 -2.91 -4.45
C ARG A 177 8.23 -3.18 -5.42
N TYR A 178 8.52 -3.01 -6.71
CA TYR A 178 7.64 -3.53 -7.76
C TYR A 178 7.56 -5.05 -7.67
N HIS A 179 6.42 -5.63 -8.01
CA HIS A 179 6.15 -7.06 -7.95
C HIS A 179 6.31 -7.64 -6.52
N SER A 180 5.94 -6.84 -5.48
CA SER A 180 5.83 -7.28 -4.09
C SER A 180 4.49 -7.99 -3.85
N THR A 181 4.11 -8.17 -2.60
CA THR A 181 2.80 -8.69 -2.20
C THR A 181 2.04 -7.61 -1.45
N SER A 182 0.71 -7.62 -1.53
CA SER A 182 -0.16 -6.78 -0.71
C SER A 182 -1.29 -7.60 -0.11
N LEU A 183 -1.78 -7.15 1.04
CA LEU A 183 -2.95 -7.69 1.74
C LEU A 183 -3.87 -6.52 2.05
N VAL A 184 -5.14 -6.66 1.69
CA VAL A 184 -6.22 -5.74 2.06
C VAL A 184 -7.15 -6.48 3.00
N THR A 185 -7.38 -5.92 4.19
CA THR A 185 -8.27 -6.50 5.19
C THR A 185 -9.37 -5.51 5.53
N TYR A 186 -10.61 -5.87 5.28
CA TYR A 186 -11.78 -5.11 5.70
C TYR A 186 -12.15 -5.52 7.12
N GLY A 187 -12.13 -4.58 8.06
CA GLY A 187 -12.54 -4.80 9.44
C GLY A 187 -14.05 -4.66 9.62
N LYS A 188 -14.54 -4.99 10.81
CA LYS A 188 -15.95 -4.81 11.17
C LYS A 188 -16.34 -3.35 11.03
N ALA A 189 -17.42 -3.07 10.32
CA ALA A 189 -17.94 -1.74 10.10
C ALA A 189 -18.36 -1.05 11.42
N ILE A 190 -18.18 0.25 11.49
CA ILE A 190 -18.76 1.11 12.54
C ILE A 190 -20.10 1.59 11.97
N ASN A 191 -21.21 1.19 12.59
CA ASN A 191 -22.51 1.76 12.30
C ASN A 191 -22.57 3.17 12.93
N VAL A 192 -22.35 4.20 12.13
CA VAL A 192 -22.32 5.58 12.60
C VAL A 192 -23.67 6.02 13.14
N THR A 193 -24.76 5.56 12.52
CA THR A 193 -26.14 5.90 12.94
C THR A 193 -26.42 5.42 14.36
N GLU A 194 -26.07 4.18 14.67
CA GLU A 194 -26.23 3.63 16.04
C GLU A 194 -25.20 4.22 17.01
N PHE A 195 -23.95 4.37 16.56
CA PHE A 195 -22.88 4.89 17.39
C PHE A 195 -23.18 6.31 17.88
N VAL A 196 -23.67 7.20 17.01
CA VAL A 196 -24.04 8.57 17.36
C VAL A 196 -25.20 8.59 18.36
N LYS A 197 -26.21 7.75 18.17
CA LYS A 197 -27.32 7.63 19.13
C LYS A 197 -26.86 7.21 20.53
N SER A 198 -25.80 6.38 20.62
CA SER A 198 -25.27 5.90 21.89
C SER A 198 -24.43 6.94 22.65
N LEU A 199 -24.04 8.05 22.01
CA LEU A 199 -23.18 9.06 22.64
C LEU A 199 -23.94 10.09 23.49
N GLU A 200 -25.27 10.17 23.39
CA GLU A 200 -26.12 11.15 24.11
C GLU A 200 -25.64 12.59 23.97
N VAL A 201 -25.01 12.93 22.82
CA VAL A 201 -24.49 14.28 22.51
C VAL A 201 -25.08 14.81 21.20
N GLU A 202 -25.46 16.07 21.18
CA GLU A 202 -26.08 16.71 20.01
C GLU A 202 -25.05 17.42 19.11
N ASN A 203 -23.87 17.78 19.64
CA ASN A 203 -22.90 18.57 18.92
C ASN A 203 -21.99 17.68 18.07
N GLU A 204 -21.96 17.91 16.74
CA GLU A 204 -21.10 17.21 15.78
C GLU A 204 -19.63 17.18 16.22
N ALA A 205 -19.11 18.29 16.76
CA ALA A 205 -17.72 18.37 17.20
C ALA A 205 -17.40 17.39 18.33
N GLN A 206 -18.37 17.09 19.19
CA GLN A 206 -18.23 16.13 20.29
C GLN A 206 -18.33 14.68 19.81
N MET A 207 -19.02 14.43 18.69
CA MET A 207 -19.14 13.09 18.08
C MET A 207 -17.85 12.64 17.37
N ILE A 208 -17.06 13.58 16.85
CA ILE A 208 -15.88 13.28 16.04
C ILE A 208 -14.79 12.55 16.84
N GLU A 209 -14.51 12.97 18.08
CA GLU A 209 -13.41 12.39 18.86
C GLU A 209 -13.66 10.92 19.29
N PRO A 210 -14.85 10.56 19.80
CA PRO A 210 -15.19 9.16 20.06
C PRO A 210 -15.12 8.29 18.77
N LEU A 211 -15.66 8.76 17.64
CA LEU A 211 -15.58 8.05 16.35
C LEU A 211 -14.13 7.88 15.89
N ARG A 212 -13.28 8.90 16.07
CA ARG A 212 -11.86 8.83 15.75
C ARG A 212 -11.15 7.78 16.57
N LYS A 213 -11.38 7.76 17.88
CA LYS A 213 -10.79 6.77 18.79
C LYS A 213 -11.19 5.35 18.39
N GLU A 214 -12.47 5.12 18.11
CA GLU A 214 -12.98 3.82 17.70
C GLU A 214 -12.40 3.38 16.34
N LEU A 215 -12.38 4.28 15.34
CA LEU A 215 -11.81 3.98 14.03
C LEU A 215 -10.31 3.69 14.13
N THR A 216 -9.55 4.49 14.89
CA THR A 216 -8.09 4.29 15.10
C THR A 216 -7.83 2.93 15.71
N LYS A 217 -8.58 2.55 16.75
CA LYS A 217 -8.49 1.24 17.39
C LYS A 217 -8.71 0.11 16.38
N ARG A 218 -9.83 0.14 15.65
CA ARG A 218 -10.15 -0.91 14.64
C ARG A 218 -9.12 -0.97 13.51
N MET A 219 -8.63 0.19 13.05
CA MET A 219 -7.59 0.23 12.01
C MET A 219 -6.26 -0.36 12.48
N SER A 220 -5.82 -0.06 13.72
CA SER A 220 -4.57 -0.61 14.27
C SER A 220 -4.60 -2.14 14.40
N GLU A 221 -5.78 -2.70 14.59
CA GLU A 221 -5.97 -4.16 14.65
C GLU A 221 -5.86 -4.86 13.28
N LEU A 222 -5.94 -4.12 12.17
CA LEU A 222 -5.91 -4.67 10.81
C LEU A 222 -4.53 -4.67 10.15
N ILE A 223 -3.53 -4.07 10.79
CA ILE A 223 -2.17 -3.92 10.27
C ILE A 223 -1.13 -4.39 11.28
N THR A 224 0.11 -4.54 10.85
CA THR A 224 1.26 -4.53 11.76
C THR A 224 1.36 -3.11 12.34
N TYR A 225 1.13 -2.95 13.64
CA TYR A 225 1.07 -1.62 14.26
C TYR A 225 2.16 -1.44 15.33
N ILE A 226 2.91 -0.37 15.23
CA ILE A 226 3.91 0.09 16.18
C ILE A 226 3.74 1.61 16.34
N ASP A 227 3.70 2.12 17.58
CA ASP A 227 3.67 3.56 17.83
C ASP A 227 4.89 4.24 17.18
N TYR A 228 4.64 5.33 16.45
CA TYR A 228 5.68 6.06 15.75
C TYR A 228 6.34 7.08 16.69
N ASN A 229 7.22 6.58 17.53
CA ASN A 229 8.02 7.32 18.51
C ASN A 229 9.52 7.06 18.30
N GLU A 230 10.36 7.46 19.23
CA GLU A 230 11.82 7.28 19.18
C GLU A 230 12.24 5.80 19.14
N ASP A 231 11.44 4.89 19.69
CA ASP A 231 11.70 3.44 19.73
C ASP A 231 11.25 2.68 18.48
N TYR A 232 10.54 3.35 17.55
CA TYR A 232 9.95 2.71 16.36
C TYR A 232 10.96 1.88 15.57
N ASP A 233 12.11 2.44 15.24
CA ASP A 233 13.13 1.76 14.43
C ASP A 233 13.70 0.53 15.16
N GLY A 234 13.89 0.61 16.48
CA GLY A 234 14.32 -0.47 17.33
C GLY A 234 13.29 -1.60 17.39
N LYS A 235 12.04 -1.25 17.72
CA LYS A 235 10.91 -2.19 17.79
C LYS A 235 10.70 -2.92 16.45
N TRP A 236 10.69 -2.16 15.35
CA TRP A 236 10.53 -2.76 14.02
C TRP A 236 11.69 -3.67 13.63
N THR A 237 12.93 -3.26 13.94
CA THR A 237 14.10 -4.08 13.65
C THR A 237 14.09 -5.37 14.48
N LEU A 238 13.82 -5.29 15.78
CA LEU A 238 13.72 -6.44 16.67
C LEU A 238 12.60 -7.39 16.21
N THR A 239 11.43 -6.87 15.91
CA THR A 239 10.29 -7.65 15.35
C THR A 239 10.72 -8.42 14.11
N ARG A 240 11.40 -7.77 13.15
CA ARG A 240 11.89 -8.43 11.94
C ARG A 240 12.94 -9.50 12.23
N LEU A 241 13.85 -9.28 13.17
CA LEU A 241 14.86 -10.28 13.55
C LEU A 241 14.24 -11.52 14.14
N LEU A 242 13.22 -11.36 14.98
CA LEU A 242 12.51 -12.47 15.63
C LEU A 242 11.60 -13.22 14.63
N SER A 243 11.02 -12.51 13.67
CA SER A 243 10.13 -13.09 12.65
C SER A 243 10.85 -13.79 11.49
N LEU A 244 12.17 -13.65 11.34
CA LEU A 244 12.97 -14.22 10.23
C LEU A 244 12.81 -15.74 10.02
N ARG A 245 12.43 -16.48 11.06
CA ARG A 245 12.27 -17.94 11.02
C ARG A 245 11.00 -18.40 10.31
N TYR A 246 10.04 -17.51 10.11
CA TYR A 246 8.73 -17.83 9.57
C TYR A 246 8.71 -17.55 8.06
N LYS A 247 8.63 -18.61 7.25
CA LYS A 247 8.36 -18.50 5.79
C LYS A 247 6.86 -18.60 5.59
N ASN A 248 6.16 -17.47 5.69
CA ASN A 248 4.71 -17.49 5.74
C ASN A 248 4.13 -16.54 4.69
N THR A 249 2.85 -16.67 4.42
CA THR A 249 2.06 -15.69 3.68
C THR A 249 2.17 -14.32 4.36
N LEU A 250 1.86 -13.24 3.63
CA LEU A 250 1.90 -11.89 4.20
C LEU A 250 0.96 -11.76 5.42
N GLU A 251 -0.18 -12.44 5.38
CA GLU A 251 -1.13 -12.49 6.50
C GLU A 251 -0.53 -13.16 7.75
N GLU A 252 0.11 -14.31 7.58
CA GLU A 252 0.78 -15.00 8.69
C GLU A 252 1.96 -14.20 9.23
N GLN A 253 2.70 -13.51 8.35
CA GLN A 253 3.76 -12.57 8.76
C GLN A 253 3.18 -11.44 9.60
N MET A 254 2.07 -10.83 9.19
CA MET A 254 1.38 -9.78 9.93
C MET A 254 0.94 -10.29 11.31
N ARG A 255 0.30 -11.46 11.39
CA ARG A 255 -0.10 -12.06 12.68
C ARG A 255 1.10 -12.32 13.60
N ASN A 256 2.18 -12.89 13.05
CA ASN A 256 3.39 -13.14 13.82
C ASN A 256 4.06 -11.85 14.29
N ASN A 257 4.13 -10.83 13.41
CA ASN A 257 4.67 -9.53 13.78
C ASN A 257 3.87 -8.89 14.92
N ARG A 258 2.54 -8.92 14.86
CA ARG A 258 1.67 -8.39 15.92
C ARG A 258 1.89 -9.12 17.24
N ARG A 259 1.99 -10.45 17.23
CA ARG A 259 2.30 -11.23 18.44
C ARG A 259 3.66 -10.82 19.03
N ILE A 260 4.70 -10.74 18.19
CA ILE A 260 6.04 -10.34 18.64
C ILE A 260 6.04 -8.91 19.20
N ILE A 261 5.31 -7.98 18.54
CA ILE A 261 5.19 -6.61 19.03
C ILE A 261 4.52 -6.58 20.41
N SER A 262 3.44 -7.34 20.60
CA SER A 262 2.78 -7.47 21.91
C SER A 262 3.71 -8.02 22.98
N GLU A 263 4.52 -9.03 22.65
CA GLU A 263 5.53 -9.58 23.56
C GLU A 263 6.63 -8.54 23.91
N ILE A 264 7.05 -7.72 22.93
CA ILE A 264 7.99 -6.61 23.14
C ILE A 264 7.42 -5.57 24.08
N GLU A 265 6.15 -5.16 23.90
CA GLU A 265 5.49 -4.18 24.78
C GLU A 265 5.36 -4.71 26.22
N GLN A 266 4.94 -5.95 26.40
CA GLN A 266 4.85 -6.57 27.73
C GLN A 266 6.21 -6.64 28.45
N LYS A 267 7.30 -6.93 27.71
CA LYS A 267 8.65 -6.92 28.28
C LYS A 267 9.13 -5.49 28.58
N TYR A 268 8.73 -4.53 27.75
CA TYR A 268 9.03 -3.13 27.94
C TYR A 268 8.38 -2.57 29.24
N GLU A 269 7.15 -2.98 29.53
CA GLU A 269 6.46 -2.62 30.77
C GLU A 269 7.17 -3.20 32.02
N LYS A 270 7.71 -4.42 31.92
CA LYS A 270 8.40 -5.12 33.04
C LYS A 270 9.82 -4.63 33.28
N ALA A 271 10.56 -4.28 32.24
CA ALA A 271 11.96 -3.89 32.29
C ALA A 271 12.28 -2.73 31.33
N PRO A 272 11.77 -1.50 31.59
CA PRO A 272 11.82 -0.37 30.63
C PRO A 272 13.25 -0.03 30.19
N GLU A 273 14.18 0.12 31.14
CA GLU A 273 15.57 0.51 30.85
C GLU A 273 16.33 -0.52 30.03
N ALA A 274 16.19 -1.80 30.39
CA ALA A 274 16.84 -2.89 29.68
C ALA A 274 16.28 -3.05 28.25
N MET A 275 14.96 -2.92 28.10
CA MET A 275 14.31 -2.96 26.77
C MET A 275 14.67 -1.73 25.94
N LYS A 276 14.72 -0.51 26.50
CA LYS A 276 15.19 0.68 25.78
C LYS A 276 16.59 0.49 25.23
N SER A 277 17.52 0.04 26.06
CA SER A 277 18.91 -0.27 25.65
C SER A 277 18.94 -1.29 24.51
N LEU A 278 18.13 -2.35 24.59
CA LEU A 278 18.03 -3.37 23.55
C LEU A 278 17.46 -2.81 22.24
N LEU A 279 16.44 -1.95 22.29
CA LEU A 279 15.85 -1.31 21.13
C LEU A 279 16.84 -0.36 20.44
N ASP A 280 17.59 0.43 21.20
CA ASP A 280 18.67 1.26 20.66
C ASP A 280 19.75 0.44 19.98
N LYS A 281 20.12 -0.72 20.57
CA LYS A 281 21.06 -1.68 20.01
C LYS A 281 20.52 -2.27 18.69
N ALA A 282 19.23 -2.60 18.62
CA ALA A 282 18.58 -3.10 17.41
C ALA A 282 18.52 -2.02 16.31
N ALA A 283 18.21 -0.77 16.65
CA ALA A 283 18.24 0.36 15.70
C ALA A 283 19.66 0.60 15.16
N LYS A 284 20.67 0.55 16.02
CA LYS A 284 22.10 0.64 15.62
C LYS A 284 22.48 -0.49 14.66
N PHE A 285 22.08 -1.73 14.97
CA PHE A 285 22.29 -2.87 14.07
C PHE A 285 21.70 -2.62 12.67
N ASP A 286 20.46 -2.11 12.57
CA ASP A 286 19.83 -1.83 11.29
C ASP A 286 20.61 -0.80 10.46
N LYS A 287 21.11 0.26 11.11
CA LYS A 287 21.95 1.28 10.48
C LYS A 287 23.27 0.68 9.95
N VAL A 288 23.93 -0.15 10.76
CA VAL A 288 25.23 -0.79 10.39
C VAL A 288 25.06 -1.77 9.24
N ARG A 289 24.04 -2.68 9.31
CA ARG A 289 23.81 -3.64 8.22
C ARG A 289 23.45 -2.96 6.90
N ARG A 290 22.64 -1.88 6.95
CA ARG A 290 22.28 -1.08 5.74
C ARG A 290 23.50 -0.43 5.12
N LYS A 291 24.39 0.16 5.92
CA LYS A 291 25.65 0.76 5.46
C LYS A 291 26.54 -0.29 4.76
N LYS A 292 26.55 -1.51 5.25
CA LYS A 292 27.27 -2.65 4.63
C LYS A 292 26.50 -3.29 3.45
N GLY A 293 25.32 -2.78 3.09
CA GLY A 293 24.50 -3.30 1.99
C GLY A 293 23.95 -4.70 2.23
N VAL A 294 23.77 -5.10 3.51
CA VAL A 294 23.26 -6.41 3.90
C VAL A 294 21.77 -6.34 4.17
N SER A 295 20.98 -7.18 3.48
CA SER A 295 19.55 -7.31 3.70
C SER A 295 19.25 -8.07 4.99
N ILE A 296 18.23 -7.69 5.73
CA ILE A 296 17.80 -8.41 6.92
C ILE A 296 17.39 -9.86 6.59
N TYR A 297 16.87 -10.10 5.39
CA TYR A 297 16.48 -11.42 4.92
C TYR A 297 17.67 -12.38 4.72
N SER A 298 18.90 -11.88 4.61
CA SER A 298 20.09 -12.71 4.51
C SER A 298 20.41 -13.46 5.81
N PHE A 299 19.85 -12.98 6.94
CA PHE A 299 20.01 -13.65 8.25
C PHE A 299 18.99 -14.80 8.48
N ALA A 300 18.01 -14.98 7.57
CA ALA A 300 16.96 -15.99 7.72
C ALA A 300 17.45 -17.44 7.57
N ALA A 301 18.55 -17.67 6.90
CA ALA A 301 19.11 -19.01 6.69
C ALA A 301 20.62 -19.02 6.90
N LYS A 302 21.17 -20.22 7.21
CA LYS A 302 22.62 -20.40 7.26
C LYS A 302 23.21 -20.07 5.87
N ASN A 303 24.15 -19.15 5.83
CA ASN A 303 24.95 -18.90 4.63
C ASN A 303 25.97 -20.06 4.54
N SER A 304 25.71 -20.99 3.62
CA SER A 304 26.64 -22.09 3.29
C SER A 304 27.18 -21.85 1.88
N PHE A 305 28.36 -22.41 1.61
CA PHE A 305 28.94 -22.46 0.28
C PHE A 305 27.93 -23.03 -0.75
N THR A 306 27.27 -24.11 -0.41
CA THR A 306 26.24 -24.75 -1.25
C THR A 306 25.13 -23.77 -1.64
N ARG A 307 24.64 -22.95 -0.71
CA ARG A 307 23.60 -21.96 -0.99
C ARG A 307 24.09 -20.88 -1.97
N ILE A 308 25.32 -20.41 -1.80
CA ILE A 308 25.94 -19.42 -2.70
C ILE A 308 26.11 -20.05 -4.09
N PHE A 309 26.63 -21.27 -4.16
CA PHE A 309 26.84 -22.01 -5.40
C PHE A 309 25.52 -22.21 -6.18
N VAL A 310 24.46 -22.71 -5.51
CA VAL A 310 23.14 -22.90 -6.13
C VAL A 310 22.58 -21.56 -6.65
N LYS A 311 22.74 -20.48 -5.91
CA LYS A 311 22.29 -19.16 -6.37
C LYS A 311 23.11 -18.62 -7.55
N THR A 312 24.42 -18.90 -7.60
CA THR A 312 25.27 -18.58 -8.73
C THR A 312 24.80 -19.31 -9.99
N LEU A 313 24.59 -20.63 -9.86
CA LEU A 313 24.07 -21.43 -10.99
C LEU A 313 22.71 -20.91 -11.46
N ALA A 314 21.78 -20.63 -10.53
CA ALA A 314 20.47 -20.07 -10.87
C ALA A 314 20.58 -18.68 -11.54
N ALA A 315 21.52 -17.84 -11.10
CA ALA A 315 21.78 -16.55 -11.74
C ALA A 315 22.24 -16.71 -13.19
N LEU A 316 23.18 -17.63 -13.41
CA LEU A 316 23.72 -17.87 -14.77
C LEU A 316 22.68 -18.51 -15.71
N THR A 317 21.91 -19.48 -15.24
CA THR A 317 20.88 -20.13 -16.06
C THR A 317 19.72 -19.20 -16.43
N MET A 318 19.36 -18.25 -15.55
CA MET A 318 18.32 -17.25 -15.83
C MET A 318 18.82 -16.04 -16.62
N LEU A 319 20.14 -15.87 -16.81
CA LEU A 319 20.74 -14.70 -17.44
C LEU A 319 20.24 -14.47 -18.88
N PRO A 320 20.14 -15.50 -19.78
CA PRO A 320 19.61 -15.27 -21.13
C PRO A 320 18.19 -14.73 -21.14
N ALA A 321 17.30 -15.28 -20.30
CA ALA A 321 15.93 -14.79 -20.14
C ALA A 321 15.89 -13.36 -19.57
N TYR A 322 16.81 -13.02 -18.67
CA TYR A 322 16.94 -11.67 -18.13
C TYR A 322 17.36 -10.67 -19.22
N ILE A 323 18.38 -11.01 -20.05
CA ILE A 323 18.83 -10.15 -21.14
C ILE A 323 17.68 -9.89 -22.12
N PHE A 324 16.97 -10.95 -22.54
CA PHE A 324 15.77 -10.81 -23.36
C PHE A 324 14.74 -9.89 -22.72
N SER A 325 14.43 -10.12 -21.44
CA SER A 325 13.45 -9.31 -20.70
C SER A 325 13.89 -7.85 -20.55
N ALA A 326 15.18 -7.59 -20.33
CA ALA A 326 15.74 -6.25 -20.23
C ALA A 326 15.60 -5.48 -21.55
N ILE A 327 15.85 -6.15 -22.69
CA ILE A 327 15.72 -5.55 -24.03
C ILE A 327 14.25 -5.32 -24.35
N ALA A 328 13.40 -6.34 -24.23
CA ALA A 328 12.00 -6.27 -24.57
C ALA A 328 11.19 -5.27 -23.73
N SER A 329 11.60 -5.00 -22.49
CA SER A 329 10.95 -4.03 -21.62
C SER A 329 11.74 -2.73 -21.43
N LEU A 330 12.81 -2.50 -22.19
CA LEU A 330 13.70 -1.34 -22.11
C LEU A 330 12.96 0.01 -22.09
N PRO A 331 12.00 0.29 -23.00
CA PRO A 331 11.30 1.58 -22.97
C PRO A 331 10.56 1.81 -21.63
N LEU A 332 9.99 0.77 -21.04
CA LEU A 332 9.20 0.86 -19.81
C LEU A 332 10.10 1.04 -18.58
N TRP A 333 11.07 0.14 -18.38
CA TRP A 333 11.93 0.25 -17.20
C TRP A 333 12.93 1.41 -17.33
N GLY A 334 13.39 1.77 -18.54
CA GLY A 334 14.28 2.89 -18.79
C GLY A 334 13.65 4.22 -18.42
N ILE A 335 12.41 4.50 -18.90
CA ILE A 335 11.67 5.70 -18.52
C ILE A 335 11.38 5.68 -17.00
N SER A 336 10.97 4.53 -16.45
CA SER A 336 10.76 4.39 -15.00
C SER A 336 12.03 4.69 -14.21
N ALA A 337 13.21 4.26 -14.66
CA ALA A 337 14.49 4.51 -14.01
C ALA A 337 14.84 6.00 -14.01
N ILE A 338 14.61 6.71 -15.12
CA ILE A 338 14.81 8.17 -15.23
C ILE A 338 13.89 8.89 -14.24
N LEU A 339 12.57 8.59 -14.26
CA LEU A 339 11.61 9.22 -13.36
C LEU A 339 11.94 8.96 -11.89
N ARG A 340 12.37 7.75 -11.54
CA ARG A 340 12.78 7.38 -10.18
C ARG A 340 14.02 8.12 -9.67
N LYS A 341 14.87 8.65 -10.56
CA LYS A 341 16.00 9.55 -10.19
C LYS A 341 15.52 10.96 -9.89
N ILE A 342 14.54 11.47 -10.65
CA ILE A 342 13.98 12.81 -10.51
C ILE A 342 13.07 12.92 -9.28
N ILE A 343 12.23 11.90 -9.05
CA ILE A 343 11.25 11.89 -7.96
C ILE A 343 11.97 11.67 -6.62
N LYS A 344 11.87 12.65 -5.71
CA LYS A 344 12.48 12.57 -4.38
C LYS A 344 11.73 11.63 -3.44
N ASP A 345 10.40 11.68 -3.43
CA ASP A 345 9.58 10.85 -2.56
C ASP A 345 9.58 9.38 -3.02
N ARG A 346 9.99 8.49 -2.12
CA ARG A 346 10.10 7.05 -2.41
C ARG A 346 8.77 6.39 -2.76
N ALA A 347 7.68 6.83 -2.15
CA ALA A 347 6.36 6.26 -2.40
C ALA A 347 5.85 6.63 -3.81
N PHE A 348 6.11 7.86 -4.27
CA PHE A 348 5.80 8.29 -5.64
C PHE A 348 6.61 7.56 -6.72
N LYS A 349 7.76 6.97 -6.38
CA LYS A 349 8.53 6.14 -7.34
C LYS A 349 7.76 4.92 -7.81
N ASN A 350 6.94 4.32 -6.96
CA ASN A 350 6.06 3.21 -7.35
C ASN A 350 4.92 3.68 -8.24
N THR A 351 4.29 4.79 -7.88
CA THR A 351 3.26 5.44 -8.70
C THR A 351 3.78 5.75 -10.11
N ALA A 352 4.99 6.31 -10.22
CA ALA A 352 5.61 6.58 -11.52
C ALA A 352 5.86 5.30 -12.33
N THR A 353 6.38 4.25 -11.70
CA THR A 353 6.60 2.95 -12.34
C THR A 353 5.27 2.35 -12.85
N PHE A 354 4.22 2.43 -12.04
CA PHE A 354 2.88 2.01 -12.46
C PHE A 354 2.35 2.84 -13.63
N GLY A 355 2.48 4.18 -13.56
CA GLY A 355 2.01 5.10 -14.60
C GLY A 355 2.70 4.87 -15.95
N VAL A 356 4.03 4.70 -15.95
CA VAL A 356 4.79 4.36 -17.17
C VAL A 356 4.30 3.06 -17.78
N ARG A 357 4.05 2.06 -16.95
CA ARG A 357 3.56 0.77 -17.43
C ARG A 357 2.15 0.85 -17.98
N LEU A 358 1.25 1.56 -17.30
CA LEU A 358 -0.12 1.77 -17.78
C LEU A 358 -0.10 2.51 -19.13
N ALA A 359 0.68 3.58 -19.25
CA ALA A 359 0.88 4.28 -20.52
C ALA A 359 1.48 3.35 -21.59
N GLY A 360 2.45 2.53 -21.22
CA GLY A 360 3.06 1.55 -22.10
C GLY A 360 2.10 0.49 -22.61
N CYS A 361 1.14 0.06 -21.81
CA CYS A 361 0.08 -0.85 -22.26
C CYS A 361 -0.80 -0.21 -23.35
N LEU A 362 -1.00 1.11 -23.26
CA LEU A 362 -1.84 1.86 -24.20
C LEU A 362 -1.09 2.36 -25.46
N THR A 363 0.23 2.34 -25.44
CA THR A 363 1.08 2.84 -26.54
C THR A 363 2.07 1.80 -27.04
N TYR A 364 3.06 1.43 -26.23
CA TYR A 364 4.12 0.47 -26.59
C TYR A 364 3.57 -0.91 -26.92
N GLY A 365 2.57 -1.40 -26.20
CA GLY A 365 1.91 -2.68 -26.48
C GLY A 365 1.31 -2.74 -27.89
N PRO A 366 0.41 -1.84 -28.27
CA PRO A 366 -0.13 -1.76 -29.64
C PRO A 366 0.96 -1.63 -30.72
N ILE A 367 2.01 -0.83 -30.48
CA ILE A 367 3.16 -0.73 -31.41
C ILE A 367 3.85 -2.09 -31.58
N CYS A 368 4.13 -2.79 -30.49
CA CYS A 368 4.73 -4.12 -30.56
C CYS A 368 3.84 -5.11 -31.30
N ILE A 369 2.52 -5.06 -31.11
CA ILE A 369 1.55 -5.89 -31.82
C ILE A 369 1.62 -5.57 -33.32
N ALA A 370 1.52 -4.31 -33.71
CA ALA A 370 1.57 -3.90 -35.11
C ALA A 370 2.87 -4.35 -35.78
N LEU A 371 4.02 -4.11 -35.16
CA LEU A 371 5.33 -4.53 -35.70
C LEU A 371 5.44 -6.04 -35.79
N ALA A 372 5.01 -6.81 -34.79
CA ALA A 372 5.08 -8.26 -34.81
C ALA A 372 4.30 -8.84 -35.98
N PHE A 373 3.06 -8.40 -36.22
CA PHE A 373 2.25 -8.89 -37.34
C PHE A 373 2.67 -8.33 -38.70
N SER A 374 3.39 -7.19 -38.75
CA SER A 374 3.93 -6.66 -40.03
C SER A 374 5.17 -7.41 -40.51
N PHE A 375 5.98 -7.95 -39.61
CA PHE A 375 7.27 -8.54 -39.97
C PHE A 375 7.35 -10.06 -39.75
N LEU A 376 6.40 -10.66 -39.02
CA LEU A 376 6.42 -12.09 -38.71
C LEU A 376 5.14 -12.77 -39.16
N PRO A 377 5.21 -14.06 -39.60
CA PRO A 377 4.04 -14.90 -39.73
C PRO A 377 3.21 -14.90 -38.42
N TRP A 378 1.89 -14.94 -38.54
CA TRP A 378 0.95 -14.74 -37.44
C TRP A 378 1.25 -15.59 -36.19
N PHE A 379 1.67 -16.86 -36.37
CA PHE A 379 1.96 -17.75 -35.24
C PHE A 379 3.24 -17.38 -34.48
N TYR A 380 4.29 -16.90 -35.19
CA TYR A 380 5.49 -16.36 -34.56
C TYR A 380 5.20 -15.03 -33.86
N ALA A 381 4.37 -14.18 -34.47
CA ALA A 381 3.93 -12.93 -33.85
C ALA A 381 3.20 -13.18 -32.52
N ILE A 382 2.23 -14.10 -32.51
CA ILE A 382 1.52 -14.47 -31.27
C ILE A 382 2.49 -15.06 -30.24
N PHE A 383 3.38 -15.97 -30.64
CA PHE A 383 4.35 -16.58 -29.75
C PHE A 383 5.26 -15.51 -29.09
N LEU A 384 5.79 -14.58 -29.89
CA LEU A 384 6.63 -13.47 -29.38
C LEU A 384 5.85 -12.58 -28.41
N LEU A 385 4.63 -12.20 -28.74
CA LEU A 385 3.79 -11.35 -27.88
C LEU A 385 3.46 -12.03 -26.54
N LEU A 386 3.14 -13.33 -26.57
CA LEU A 386 2.94 -14.11 -25.33
C LEU A 386 4.22 -14.16 -24.48
N LEU A 387 5.38 -14.32 -25.11
CA LEU A 387 6.68 -14.32 -24.43
C LEU A 387 7.02 -12.95 -23.82
N MET A 388 6.53 -11.84 -24.41
CA MET A 388 6.75 -10.50 -23.89
C MET A 388 5.96 -10.20 -22.60
N ILE A 389 4.83 -10.84 -22.36
CA ILE A 389 3.97 -10.56 -21.18
C ILE A 389 4.74 -10.67 -19.85
N PRO A 390 5.50 -11.74 -19.57
CA PRO A 390 6.21 -11.88 -18.28
C PRO A 390 7.52 -11.08 -18.20
N THR A 391 8.01 -10.46 -19.29
CA THR A 391 9.35 -9.86 -19.35
C THR A 391 9.53 -8.74 -18.30
N TYR A 392 8.55 -7.86 -18.17
CA TYR A 392 8.66 -6.72 -17.24
C TYR A 392 8.65 -7.15 -15.75
N PRO A 393 7.74 -8.02 -15.26
CA PRO A 393 7.84 -8.59 -13.92
C PRO A 393 9.13 -9.39 -13.71
N PHE A 394 9.54 -10.20 -14.69
CA PHE A 394 10.74 -11.02 -14.59
C PHE A 394 12.02 -10.16 -14.45
N PHE A 395 12.11 -9.05 -15.20
CA PHE A 395 13.20 -8.10 -15.08
C PHE A 395 13.36 -7.61 -13.64
N TYR A 396 12.28 -7.21 -12.97
CA TYR A 396 12.35 -6.76 -11.59
C TYR A 396 12.61 -7.89 -10.59
N ASP A 397 12.05 -9.08 -10.82
CA ASP A 397 12.28 -10.23 -9.96
C ASP A 397 13.72 -10.73 -10.01
N TYR A 398 14.32 -10.74 -11.21
CA TYR A 398 15.73 -11.12 -11.36
C TYR A 398 16.66 -10.08 -10.69
N ASN A 399 16.41 -8.79 -10.88
CA ASN A 399 17.17 -7.75 -10.18
C ASN A 399 17.07 -7.87 -8.66
N GLU A 400 15.89 -8.19 -8.11
CA GLU A 400 15.70 -8.45 -6.68
C GLU A 400 16.43 -9.73 -6.24
N PHE A 401 16.38 -10.78 -7.05
CA PHE A 401 17.14 -12.01 -6.78
C PHE A 401 18.64 -11.74 -6.70
N ILE A 402 19.21 -11.02 -7.66
CA ILE A 402 20.64 -10.64 -7.67
C ILE A 402 20.97 -9.76 -6.46
N ARG A 403 20.12 -8.77 -6.14
CA ARG A 403 20.31 -7.91 -4.96
C ARG A 403 20.38 -8.71 -3.66
N ARG A 404 19.52 -9.72 -3.50
CA ARG A 404 19.52 -10.62 -2.35
C ARG A 404 20.72 -11.55 -2.37
N PHE A 405 21.11 -12.04 -3.52
CA PHE A 405 22.29 -12.88 -3.68
C PHE A 405 23.58 -12.12 -3.30
N VAL A 406 23.76 -10.93 -3.81
CA VAL A 406 24.90 -10.06 -3.43
C VAL A 406 24.88 -9.75 -1.93
N SER A 407 23.71 -9.54 -1.36
CA SER A 407 23.56 -9.37 0.10
C SER A 407 24.01 -10.59 0.89
N ASP A 408 23.70 -11.81 0.44
CA ASP A 408 24.16 -13.05 1.09
C ASP A 408 25.69 -13.16 1.03
N ILE A 409 26.29 -12.83 -0.12
CA ILE A 409 27.77 -12.78 -0.26
C ILE A 409 28.36 -11.77 0.71
N ARG A 410 27.82 -10.53 0.75
CA ARG A 410 28.29 -9.50 1.67
C ARG A 410 28.20 -9.93 3.14
N LEU A 411 27.14 -10.64 3.51
CA LEU A 411 27.02 -11.19 4.86
C LEU A 411 28.10 -12.24 5.18
N SER A 412 28.55 -13.02 4.20
CA SER A 412 29.62 -14.01 4.39
C SER A 412 30.95 -13.33 4.74
N PHE A 413 31.21 -12.14 4.19
CA PHE A 413 32.40 -11.33 4.49
C PHE A 413 32.24 -10.43 5.72
N ASN A 414 31.10 -10.49 6.44
CA ASN A 414 30.84 -9.67 7.62
C ASN A 414 30.32 -10.54 8.79
N PRO A 415 31.15 -11.42 9.35
CA PRO A 415 30.75 -12.33 10.43
C PRO A 415 30.32 -11.58 11.70
N ASP A 416 30.85 -10.39 11.96
CA ASP A 416 30.48 -9.56 13.12
C ASP A 416 29.01 -9.14 13.09
N LEU A 417 28.39 -8.98 11.91
CA LEU A 417 26.96 -8.73 11.83
C LEU A 417 26.12 -9.91 12.31
N LYS A 418 26.62 -11.16 12.13
CA LYS A 418 25.92 -12.34 12.66
C LYS A 418 26.01 -12.39 14.18
N LYS A 419 27.22 -12.16 14.75
CA LYS A 419 27.41 -12.06 16.20
C LYS A 419 26.55 -10.97 16.79
N PHE A 420 26.50 -9.78 16.17
CA PHE A 420 25.69 -8.66 16.62
C PHE A 420 24.19 -8.99 16.63
N LYS A 421 23.68 -9.62 15.58
CA LYS A 421 22.28 -10.10 15.53
C LYS A 421 22.01 -11.15 16.61
N ASP A 422 22.91 -12.13 16.79
CA ASP A 422 22.74 -13.24 17.75
C ASP A 422 22.73 -12.71 19.18
N ASP A 423 23.58 -11.74 19.50
CA ASP A 423 23.62 -11.04 20.76
C ASP A 423 22.29 -10.30 21.07
N ILE A 424 21.72 -9.57 20.09
CA ILE A 424 20.40 -8.92 20.25
C ILE A 424 19.31 -9.96 20.55
N VAL A 425 19.29 -11.05 19.78
CA VAL A 425 18.24 -12.08 19.93
C VAL A 425 18.40 -12.83 21.26
N GLN A 426 19.64 -13.07 21.69
CA GLN A 426 19.90 -13.71 22.98
C GLN A 426 19.51 -12.80 24.14
N THR A 427 19.92 -11.54 24.12
CA THR A 427 19.51 -10.53 25.13
C THR A 427 17.98 -10.43 25.25
N TYR A 428 17.26 -10.40 24.12
CA TYR A 428 15.79 -10.41 24.15
C TYR A 428 15.19 -11.65 24.82
N ARG A 429 15.83 -12.81 24.70
CA ARG A 429 15.34 -14.06 25.29
C ARG A 429 15.59 -14.15 26.79
N THR A 430 16.62 -13.47 27.27
CA THR A 430 16.96 -13.45 28.70
C THR A 430 16.20 -12.38 29.49
N LEU A 431 15.67 -11.37 28.85
CA LEU A 431 14.70 -10.41 29.40
C LEU A 431 13.31 -11.04 29.51
#